data_783b7a346de626090d6da2fe607c9666
#
_entry.id   783b7a346de626090d6da2fe607c9666
#
_cell.length_a   1.000
_cell.length_b   1.000
_cell.length_c   1.000
_cell.angle_alpha   90.00
_cell.angle_beta   90.00
_cell.angle_gamma   90.00
#
_symmetry.space_group_name_H-M   'P 1'
#
loop_
_entity.id
_entity.type
_entity.pdbx_description
1 polymer ?
#
loop_
_entity_poly.entity_id
_entity_poly.type
_entity_poly.pdbx_seq_one_letter_code
_entity_poly.pdbx_strand_id
1 'polypeptide(L)'
;MSNYQIKFLAVKVHVHRWPMDSPVWNDSVKKELDDSINKNTNTKQVTLSENTVQIENFKFSSLKKIGITVPFFKKECTLIFEGKFGSLFAHVHVTIRSENYVDIFTELTSWKNKVFSNDS
;
A
#
# COMPACT_ATOMS: atom_id res chain seq x y z
N MET A 1 11.17 -16.66 -14.65
CA MET A 1 10.25 -15.73 -14.04
C MET A 1 10.82 -15.12 -12.78
N SER A 2 11.03 -13.87 -12.79
CA SER A 2 11.65 -13.21 -11.65
C SER A 2 10.58 -12.73 -10.65
N ASN A 3 10.91 -12.84 -9.39
CA ASN A 3 10.09 -12.22 -8.35
C ASN A 3 10.49 -10.78 -8.22
N TYR A 4 9.55 -9.90 -8.49
CA TYR A 4 9.79 -8.49 -8.32
C TYR A 4 9.36 -8.11 -6.91
N GLN A 5 10.32 -7.74 -6.10
CA GLN A 5 10.08 -7.46 -4.70
C GLN A 5 10.84 -6.22 -4.25
N ILE A 6 10.13 -5.31 -3.62
CA ILE A 6 10.71 -4.08 -3.07
C ILE A 6 10.35 -4.02 -1.60
N LYS A 7 11.31 -3.64 -0.77
CA LYS A 7 11.06 -3.43 0.65
C LYS A 7 11.37 -2.00 1.02
N PHE A 8 10.52 -1.41 1.84
CA PHE A 8 10.75 -0.07 2.34
C PHE A 8 10.01 0.13 3.65
N LEU A 9 10.24 1.27 4.27
CA LEU A 9 9.57 1.63 5.51
C LEU A 9 8.60 2.76 5.25
N ALA A 10 7.40 2.66 5.82
CA ALA A 10 6.40 3.69 5.72
C ALA A 10 6.20 4.34 7.07
N VAL A 11 5.87 5.62 7.09
CA VAL A 11 5.64 6.33 8.34
C VAL A 11 4.17 6.40 8.71
N LYS A 12 3.29 6.16 7.75
CA LYS A 12 1.85 6.22 8.02
C LYS A 12 1.10 5.34 7.03
N VAL A 13 0.09 4.64 7.54
CA VAL A 13 -0.78 3.81 6.70
C VAL A 13 -2.22 4.12 7.07
N HIS A 14 -3.03 4.35 6.04
CA HIS A 14 -4.45 4.64 6.19
C HIS A 14 -5.23 3.61 5.38
N VAL A 15 -6.19 2.97 6.02
CA VAL A 15 -7.01 1.94 5.38
C VAL A 15 -8.46 2.36 5.40
N HIS A 16 -9.12 2.29 4.25
CA HIS A 16 -10.54 2.57 4.13
C HIS A 16 -11.21 1.38 3.46
N ARG A 17 -12.48 1.17 3.79
CA ARG A 17 -13.25 0.13 3.11
C ARG A 17 -13.52 0.55 1.66
N TRP A 18 -13.71 -0.43 0.81
CA TRP A 18 -14.05 -0.16 -0.58
C TRP A 18 -15.00 -1.23 -1.09
N PRO A 19 -16.12 -0.86 -1.64
CA PRO A 19 -16.67 0.51 -1.65
C PRO A 19 -17.01 1.00 -0.25
N MET A 20 -17.07 2.31 -0.11
CA MET A 20 -17.23 2.92 1.23
C MET A 20 -18.48 2.49 1.95
N ASP A 21 -19.51 2.13 1.22
CA ASP A 21 -20.78 1.73 1.78
C ASP A 21 -21.01 0.22 1.79
N SER A 22 -19.93 -0.54 1.64
CA SER A 22 -20.05 -2.00 1.60
C SER A 22 -20.60 -2.55 2.91
N PRO A 23 -21.64 -3.38 2.87
CA PRO A 23 -22.16 -3.97 4.10
C PRO A 23 -21.25 -5.03 4.71
N VAL A 24 -20.31 -5.54 3.91
CA VAL A 24 -19.38 -6.58 4.38
C VAL A 24 -18.32 -5.99 5.28
N TRP A 25 -17.98 -4.73 5.05
CA TRP A 25 -16.88 -4.05 5.74
C TRP A 25 -17.47 -3.05 6.73
N ASN A 26 -17.38 -3.32 8.01
CA ASN A 26 -17.94 -2.41 9.01
C ASN A 26 -16.83 -1.59 9.67
N ASP A 27 -17.23 -0.57 10.40
CA ASP A 27 -16.30 0.37 10.99
C ASP A 27 -15.41 -0.26 12.06
N SER A 28 -15.90 -1.29 12.73
CA SER A 28 -15.10 -1.99 13.73
C SER A 28 -13.92 -2.69 13.07
N VAL A 29 -14.15 -3.33 11.94
CA VAL A 29 -13.10 -4.03 11.20
C VAL A 29 -12.06 -3.03 10.70
N LYS A 30 -12.54 -1.90 10.15
CA LYS A 30 -11.64 -0.87 9.65
C LYS A 30 -10.77 -0.32 10.78
N LYS A 31 -11.38 -0.01 11.90
CA LYS A 31 -10.66 0.55 13.03
C LYS A 31 -9.64 -0.44 13.57
N GLU A 32 -10.03 -1.70 13.69
CA GLU A 32 -9.13 -2.73 14.16
C GLU A 32 -7.92 -2.87 13.24
N LEU A 33 -8.15 -2.86 11.95
CA LEU A 33 -7.08 -2.98 10.97
C LEU A 33 -6.15 -1.76 11.04
N ASP A 34 -6.71 -0.55 11.07
CA ASP A 34 -5.91 0.67 11.20
C ASP A 34 -5.07 0.67 12.47
N ASP A 35 -5.70 0.32 13.58
CA ASP A 35 -5.02 0.33 14.88
C ASP A 35 -3.89 -0.71 14.90
N SER A 36 -4.15 -1.88 14.34
CA SER A 36 -3.15 -2.95 14.33
C SER A 36 -1.95 -2.57 13.47
N ILE A 37 -2.21 -1.97 12.30
CA ILE A 37 -1.13 -1.58 11.41
C ILE A 37 -0.29 -0.46 12.01
N ASN A 38 -0.94 0.50 12.68
CA ASN A 38 -0.25 1.68 13.20
C ASN A 38 0.18 1.55 14.65
N LYS A 39 -0.03 0.37 15.23
CA LYS A 39 0.25 0.16 16.63
C LYS A 39 1.75 0.21 16.92
N ASN A 40 2.11 0.97 17.94
CA ASN A 40 3.44 0.94 18.55
C ASN A 40 4.62 1.39 17.69
N THR A 41 4.43 1.73 16.45
CA THR A 41 5.56 2.08 15.61
C THR A 41 5.29 3.34 14.81
N ASN A 42 6.36 4.10 14.64
CA ASN A 42 6.34 5.24 13.73
C ASN A 42 6.72 4.82 12.33
N THR A 43 7.25 3.61 12.18
CA THR A 43 7.60 3.08 10.87
C THR A 43 7.07 1.66 10.74
N LYS A 44 6.58 1.32 9.58
CA LYS A 44 6.03 0.01 9.27
C LYS A 44 6.82 -0.55 8.11
N GLN A 45 7.12 -1.84 8.16
CA GLN A 45 7.80 -2.50 7.06
C GLN A 45 6.78 -2.84 5.98
N VAL A 46 7.07 -2.43 4.76
CA VAL A 46 6.21 -2.68 3.62
C VAL A 46 6.98 -3.46 2.58
N THR A 47 6.38 -4.52 2.08
CA THR A 47 6.98 -5.35 1.04
C THR A 47 6.04 -5.39 -0.15
N LEU A 48 6.56 -5.02 -1.31
CA LEU A 48 5.80 -5.06 -2.56
C LEU A 48 6.28 -6.26 -3.37
N SER A 49 5.34 -7.04 -3.85
CA SER A 49 5.63 -8.17 -4.73
C SER A 49 4.81 -8.01 -6.00
N GLU A 50 4.81 -9.00 -6.88
CA GLU A 50 4.19 -8.87 -8.20
C GLU A 50 2.80 -8.27 -8.18
N ASN A 51 1.93 -8.75 -7.34
CA ASN A 51 0.55 -8.24 -7.29
C ASN A 51 0.07 -8.17 -5.85
N THR A 52 0.99 -7.93 -4.93
CA THR A 52 0.63 -7.87 -3.51
C THR A 52 1.39 -6.75 -2.82
N VAL A 53 0.77 -6.23 -1.79
CA VAL A 53 1.41 -5.30 -0.87
C VAL A 53 1.24 -5.89 0.52
N GLN A 54 2.34 -6.08 1.21
CA GLN A 54 2.29 -6.57 2.59
C GLN A 54 2.79 -5.50 3.52
N ILE A 55 1.94 -5.10 4.46
CA ILE A 55 2.28 -4.10 5.47
C ILE A 55 2.29 -4.82 6.79
N GLU A 56 3.46 -4.96 7.39
CA GLU A 56 3.67 -5.76 8.59
C GLU A 56 3.15 -7.17 8.33
N ASN A 57 2.11 -7.60 9.03
CA ASN A 57 1.51 -8.92 8.85
C ASN A 57 0.29 -8.91 7.95
N PHE A 58 -0.05 -7.77 7.38
CA PHE A 58 -1.29 -7.63 6.62
C PHE A 58 -0.98 -7.64 5.14
N LYS A 59 -1.53 -8.61 4.43
CA LYS A 59 -1.27 -8.79 3.01
C LYS A 59 -2.49 -8.39 2.19
N PHE A 60 -2.25 -7.53 1.22
CA PHE A 60 -3.28 -7.08 0.29
C PHE A 60 -2.93 -7.63 -1.09
N SER A 61 -3.91 -8.24 -1.73
CA SER A 61 -3.71 -8.89 -3.03
C SER A 61 -4.73 -8.38 -4.04
N SER A 62 -4.65 -8.91 -5.26
CA SER A 62 -5.56 -8.53 -6.34
C SER A 62 -5.62 -7.01 -6.51
N LEU A 63 -4.46 -6.41 -6.62
CA LEU A 63 -4.33 -4.95 -6.61
C LEU A 63 -4.98 -4.31 -7.82
N LYS A 64 -5.64 -3.20 -7.60
CA LYS A 64 -6.27 -2.38 -8.63
C LYS A 64 -5.92 -0.93 -8.35
N LYS A 65 -5.91 -0.11 -9.39
CA LYS A 65 -5.81 1.35 -9.28
C LYS A 65 -4.66 1.80 -8.40
N ILE A 66 -3.45 1.43 -8.80
CA ILE A 66 -2.26 1.84 -8.08
C ILE A 66 -1.88 3.26 -8.52
N GLY A 67 -1.76 4.15 -7.56
CA GLY A 67 -1.32 5.52 -7.80
C GLY A 67 -0.15 5.88 -6.93
N ILE A 68 0.72 6.74 -7.42
CA ILE A 68 1.89 7.19 -6.67
C ILE A 68 1.97 8.71 -6.81
N THR A 69 2.02 9.41 -5.67
CA THR A 69 2.12 10.86 -5.68
C THR A 69 3.33 11.30 -4.86
N VAL A 70 3.95 12.39 -5.31
CA VAL A 70 5.09 12.98 -4.63
C VAL A 70 4.76 14.45 -4.38
N PRO A 71 4.53 14.84 -3.12
CA PRO A 71 4.28 16.24 -2.81
C PRO A 71 5.48 17.09 -3.19
N PHE A 72 5.21 18.26 -3.75
CA PHE A 72 6.23 19.09 -4.34
C PHE A 72 7.33 19.50 -3.36
N PHE A 73 6.95 19.75 -2.11
CA PHE A 73 7.86 20.35 -1.14
C PHE A 73 8.18 19.43 0.05
N LYS A 74 7.88 18.16 -0.07
CA LYS A 74 8.15 17.21 1.00
C LYS A 74 8.99 16.05 0.46
N LYS A 75 9.80 15.51 1.34
CA LYS A 75 10.62 14.36 0.96
C LYS A 75 9.85 13.08 1.28
N GLU A 76 8.78 12.87 0.55
CA GLU A 76 7.93 11.70 0.78
C GLU A 76 7.19 11.33 -0.49
N CYS A 77 6.76 10.07 -0.53
CA CYS A 77 5.90 9.54 -1.58
C CYS A 77 4.67 8.96 -0.93
N THR A 78 3.54 9.04 -1.61
CA THR A 78 2.34 8.35 -1.15
C THR A 78 1.95 7.31 -2.18
N LEU A 79 1.86 6.07 -1.72
CA LEU A 79 1.39 4.95 -2.52
C LEU A 79 -0.07 4.72 -2.19
N ILE A 80 -0.91 4.71 -3.22
CA ILE A 80 -2.35 4.51 -3.06
C ILE A 80 -2.74 3.29 -3.89
N PHE A 81 -3.49 2.39 -3.30
CA PHE A 81 -3.94 1.22 -4.05
C PHE A 81 -5.25 0.69 -3.49
N GLU A 82 -5.93 -0.08 -4.32
CA GLU A 82 -7.09 -0.87 -3.90
C GLU A 82 -6.70 -2.33 -3.96
N GLY A 83 -7.02 -3.07 -2.93
CA GLY A 83 -6.65 -4.47 -2.88
C GLY A 83 -7.54 -5.26 -1.95
N LYS A 84 -7.42 -6.57 -2.05
CA LYS A 84 -8.17 -7.49 -1.21
C LYS A 84 -7.40 -7.82 0.05
N PHE A 85 -8.08 -7.69 1.17
CA PHE A 85 -7.59 -8.19 2.44
C PHE A 85 -8.57 -9.30 2.85
N GLY A 86 -8.16 -10.55 2.68
CA GLY A 86 -9.09 -11.65 2.85
C GLY A 86 -10.17 -11.60 1.78
N SER A 87 -11.42 -11.51 2.19
CA SER A 87 -12.55 -11.41 1.26
C SER A 87 -13.04 -9.97 1.08
N LEU A 88 -12.37 -9.02 1.73
CA LEU A 88 -12.79 -7.62 1.71
C LEU A 88 -11.88 -6.80 0.83
N PHE A 89 -12.44 -5.78 0.18
CA PHE A 89 -11.65 -4.82 -0.57
C PHE A 89 -11.36 -3.60 0.30
N ALA A 90 -10.14 -3.11 0.20
CA ALA A 90 -9.71 -1.96 0.95
C ALA A 90 -9.03 -0.95 0.04
N HIS A 91 -9.13 0.31 0.42
CA HIS A 91 -8.45 1.41 -0.23
C HIS A 91 -7.38 1.87 0.74
N VAL A 92 -6.12 1.80 0.33
CA VAL A 92 -5.01 1.97 1.25
C VAL A 92 -4.09 3.10 0.79
N HIS A 93 -3.71 3.95 1.72
CA HIS A 93 -2.73 5.02 1.50
C HIS A 93 -1.51 4.72 2.37
N VAL A 94 -0.35 4.67 1.75
CA VAL A 94 0.90 4.41 2.46
C VAL A 94 1.82 5.60 2.22
N THR A 95 2.18 6.29 3.29
CA THR A 95 3.08 7.45 3.21
C THR A 95 4.50 7.02 3.57
N ILE A 96 5.41 7.23 2.64
CA ILE A 96 6.82 6.87 2.78
C ILE A 96 7.64 8.14 2.85
N ARG A 97 8.29 8.39 3.98
CA ARG A 97 9.14 9.56 4.14
C ARG A 97 10.60 9.13 4.10
N SER A 98 11.38 9.73 3.23
CA SER A 98 12.77 9.34 3.07
C SER A 98 13.57 10.40 2.35
N GLU A 99 14.84 10.53 2.71
CA GLU A 99 15.77 11.37 1.96
C GLU A 99 15.94 10.83 0.54
N ASN A 100 15.73 9.54 0.35
CA ASN A 100 15.85 8.88 -0.95
C ASN A 100 14.50 8.79 -1.65
N TYR A 101 13.64 9.75 -1.45
CA TYR A 101 12.27 9.67 -1.95
C TYR A 101 12.20 9.56 -3.48
N VAL A 102 13.18 10.11 -4.20
CA VAL A 102 13.20 10.02 -5.65
C VAL A 102 13.45 8.58 -6.09
N ASP A 103 14.38 7.90 -5.43
CA ASP A 103 14.66 6.51 -5.74
C ASP A 103 13.48 5.63 -5.41
N ILE A 104 12.83 5.91 -4.30
CA ILE A 104 11.63 5.16 -3.90
C ILE A 104 10.53 5.37 -4.92
N PHE A 105 10.32 6.59 -5.36
CA PHE A 105 9.33 6.88 -6.39
C PHE A 105 9.62 6.09 -7.67
N THR A 106 10.88 6.05 -8.08
CA THR A 106 11.28 5.32 -9.28
C THR A 106 11.00 3.84 -9.14
N GLU A 107 11.32 3.27 -7.99
CA GLU A 107 11.06 1.86 -7.74
C GLU A 107 9.57 1.54 -7.68
N LEU A 108 8.79 2.41 -7.05
CA LEU A 108 7.34 2.22 -6.99
C LEU A 108 6.72 2.28 -8.39
N THR A 109 7.20 3.20 -9.21
CA THR A 109 6.70 3.33 -10.57
C THR A 109 7.03 2.09 -11.39
N SER A 110 8.24 1.58 -11.23
CA SER A 110 8.66 0.38 -11.92
C SER A 110 7.81 -0.83 -11.49
N TRP A 111 7.57 -0.96 -10.21
CA TRP A 111 6.72 -2.03 -9.69
C TRP A 111 5.29 -1.91 -10.22
N LYS A 112 4.74 -0.70 -10.20
CA LYS A 112 3.39 -0.46 -10.71
C LYS A 112 3.26 -0.88 -12.16
N ASN A 113 4.26 -0.53 -12.97
CA ASN A 113 4.24 -0.88 -14.38
C ASN A 113 4.29 -2.38 -14.58
N LYS A 114 5.05 -3.09 -13.75
CA LYS A 114 5.10 -4.54 -13.83
C LYS A 114 3.78 -5.19 -13.44
N VAL A 115 3.13 -4.66 -12.42
CA VAL A 115 1.84 -5.20 -12.00
C VAL A 115 0.84 -5.14 -13.15
N PHE A 116 0.78 -4.01 -13.83
CA PHE A 116 -0.21 -3.84 -14.88
C PHE A 116 0.22 -4.39 -16.24
N SER A 117 1.49 -4.65 -16.43
CA SER A 117 1.95 -5.19 -17.71
C SER A 117 1.87 -6.71 -17.77
N ASN A 118 1.61 -7.37 -16.65
CA ASN A 118 1.53 -8.83 -16.63
C ASN A 118 0.27 -9.38 -17.28
N ASP A 119 -0.61 -8.51 -17.71
CA ASP A 119 -1.86 -8.93 -18.33
C ASP A 119 -1.74 -9.23 -19.80
N SER A 120 -0.63 -8.92 -20.40
CA SER A 120 -0.48 -9.11 -21.84
C SER A 120 -0.14 -10.52 -22.23
#